data_edec201609fbf2a18b53144c6a48fe9f
#
_entry.id   edec201609fbf2a18b53144c6a48fe9f
#
_cell.length_a   1.000
_cell.length_b   1.000
_cell.length_c   1.000
_cell.angle_alpha   90.00
_cell.angle_beta   90.00
_cell.angle_gamma   90.00
#
_symmetry.space_group_name_H-M   'P 1'
#
loop_
_entity.id
_entity.type
_entity.pdbx_description
1 polymer ?
#
loop_
_entity_poly.entity_id
_entity_poly.type
_entity_poly.pdbx_seq_one_letter_code
_entity_poly.pdbx_strand_id
1 'polypeptide(L)'
;MKVKICIYRMYCSVHIITPSATHHRLEITMKKVLGIQSNPRGHWVGDGFPVRSLFSYATHAKQLSPFLLLDYAGPAEFAPTGKPRGVGQHPHRGFETVTIVYKGEVSHRDSTGQGGTIGPGDVQWMTAGAGILHEEFHSEAFTRSGGTLEMVQLWVNLPAKDKMTAPGYQAIVDADIPQVPLADGSGQVRVIAGQYGEAQGPAHTFSPMQVWDVKLNAGRMVELPAAEGWNTALVVLHGNVRINGQHAAHEGQLVVLDAQGADVLIEASTDASVLLLSGEPINEPVVGHGPFVMNNWDEIDQAIADFNSGHFGEIAD
;
A
#
# COMPACT_ATOMS: atom_id res chain seq x y z
N MET A 1 12.14 46.32 88.12
CA MET A 1 12.90 45.92 86.90
C MET A 1 12.27 44.68 86.38
N LYS A 2 11.44 44.80 85.27
CA LYS A 2 10.72 43.66 84.70
C LYS A 2 11.42 43.27 83.35
N VAL A 3 11.98 42.07 83.33
CA VAL A 3 12.61 41.50 82.15
C VAL A 3 11.50 40.91 81.32
N LYS A 4 11.38 41.38 80.05
CA LYS A 4 10.47 40.79 79.03
C LYS A 4 11.26 39.73 78.23
N ILE A 5 10.83 38.47 78.35
CA ILE A 5 11.36 37.39 77.52
C ILE A 5 10.57 37.38 76.22
N CYS A 6 11.24 37.58 75.08
CA CYS A 6 10.67 37.47 73.77
C CYS A 6 10.87 36.06 73.26
N ILE A 7 9.76 35.31 73.04
CA ILE A 7 9.80 33.95 72.47
C ILE A 7 9.61 34.07 70.96
N TYR A 8 10.68 33.78 70.18
CA TYR A 8 10.59 33.62 68.74
C TYR A 8 10.03 32.24 68.41
N ARG A 9 8.86 32.22 67.79
CA ARG A 9 8.30 31.01 67.17
C ARG A 9 8.91 30.86 65.77
N MET A 10 9.79 29.88 65.54
CA MET A 10 10.24 29.43 64.23
C MET A 10 9.11 28.59 63.58
N TYR A 11 8.54 29.12 62.53
CA TYR A 11 7.69 28.32 61.61
C TYR A 11 8.60 27.54 60.70
N CYS A 12 8.64 26.22 60.86
CA CYS A 12 9.27 25.31 59.94
C CYS A 12 8.23 24.98 58.83
N SER A 13 8.38 25.60 57.66
CA SER A 13 7.57 25.26 56.49
C SER A 13 8.11 23.96 55.90
N VAL A 14 7.37 22.87 56.08
CA VAL A 14 7.62 21.59 55.41
C VAL A 14 7.10 21.73 53.98
N HIS A 15 8.00 21.90 53.00
CA HIS A 15 7.67 21.78 51.61
C HIS A 15 7.52 20.28 51.30
N ILE A 16 6.29 19.83 51.14
CA ILE A 16 5.99 18.50 50.56
C ILE A 16 6.28 18.62 49.04
N ILE A 17 7.43 18.08 48.64
CA ILE A 17 7.76 17.87 47.24
C ILE A 17 6.88 16.70 46.78
N THR A 18 5.77 17.00 46.10
CA THR A 18 5.04 15.99 45.35
C THR A 18 5.95 15.53 44.20
N PRO A 19 6.15 14.21 44.05
CA PRO A 19 6.90 13.75 42.88
C PRO A 19 6.11 14.14 41.61
N SER A 20 6.75 14.94 40.77
CA SER A 20 6.31 15.21 39.43
C SER A 20 6.10 13.85 38.75
N ALA A 21 4.89 13.57 38.31
CA ALA A 21 4.62 12.45 37.44
C ALA A 21 5.41 12.65 36.14
N THR A 22 6.62 12.09 36.12
CA THR A 22 7.37 11.91 34.89
C THR A 22 6.50 11.01 34.01
N HIS A 23 5.81 11.63 33.08
CA HIS A 23 5.28 10.93 31.93
C HIS A 23 6.47 10.27 31.25
N HIS A 24 6.67 8.98 31.46
CA HIS A 24 7.46 8.19 30.55
C HIS A 24 6.71 8.23 29.20
N ARG A 25 7.07 9.21 28.37
CA ARG A 25 6.88 9.10 26.93
C ARG A 25 7.74 7.89 26.56
N LEU A 26 7.08 6.73 26.33
CA LEU A 26 7.75 5.61 25.69
C LEU A 26 8.49 6.21 24.50
N GLU A 27 9.81 6.08 24.45
CA GLU A 27 10.58 6.47 23.28
C GLU A 27 10.06 5.59 22.14
N ILE A 28 9.19 6.17 21.30
CA ILE A 28 8.72 5.53 20.09
C ILE A 28 9.96 5.41 19.20
N THR A 29 10.43 4.19 19.03
CA THR A 29 11.57 3.93 18.14
C THR A 29 11.04 3.82 16.72
N MET A 30 11.63 4.59 15.79
CA MET A 30 11.34 4.48 14.36
C MET A 30 11.53 3.04 13.87
N LYS A 31 10.69 2.61 12.93
CA LYS A 31 10.86 1.31 12.25
C LYS A 31 12.22 1.25 11.55
N LYS A 32 13.01 0.22 11.84
CA LYS A 32 14.32 0.05 11.19
C LYS A 32 14.17 -0.30 9.72
N VAL A 33 15.08 0.22 8.88
CA VAL A 33 15.21 -0.23 7.49
C VAL A 33 15.92 -1.58 7.48
N LEU A 34 15.23 -2.63 7.02
CA LEU A 34 15.78 -3.97 6.86
C LEU A 34 16.50 -4.14 5.53
N GLY A 35 16.07 -3.42 4.50
CA GLY A 35 16.68 -3.46 3.19
C GLY A 35 16.10 -2.47 2.22
N ILE A 36 16.89 -2.10 1.21
CA ILE A 36 16.48 -1.32 0.06
C ILE A 36 16.78 -2.15 -1.17
N GLN A 37 15.78 -2.38 -2.00
CA GLN A 37 15.85 -3.30 -3.11
C GLN A 37 15.47 -2.61 -4.41
N SER A 38 16.12 -3.01 -5.50
CA SER A 38 15.78 -2.60 -6.86
C SER A 38 15.57 -3.84 -7.70
N ASN A 39 14.64 -3.81 -8.62
CA ASN A 39 14.56 -4.78 -9.69
C ASN A 39 14.71 -4.07 -11.05
N PRO A 40 15.91 -4.04 -11.62
CA PRO A 40 16.12 -3.42 -12.93
C PRO A 40 15.56 -4.25 -14.08
N ARG A 41 15.18 -5.51 -13.85
CA ARG A 41 14.65 -6.39 -14.88
C ARG A 41 13.15 -6.17 -15.04
N GLY A 42 12.77 -5.56 -16.14
CA GLY A 42 11.38 -5.46 -16.56
C GLY A 42 10.93 -6.71 -17.31
N HIS A 43 9.63 -6.95 -17.28
CA HIS A 43 8.96 -7.91 -18.17
C HIS A 43 7.60 -7.34 -18.59
N TRP A 44 6.97 -7.99 -19.55
CA TRP A 44 5.66 -7.58 -20.03
C TRP A 44 4.57 -8.47 -19.41
N VAL A 45 3.49 -7.84 -18.94
CA VAL A 45 2.24 -8.50 -18.63
C VAL A 45 1.30 -8.20 -19.83
N GLY A 46 0.97 -9.25 -20.59
CA GLY A 46 0.38 -9.07 -21.91
C GLY A 46 1.27 -8.26 -22.85
N ASP A 47 0.66 -7.40 -23.64
CA ASP A 47 1.35 -6.43 -24.52
C ASP A 47 1.09 -4.97 -24.10
N GLY A 48 0.41 -4.78 -22.97
CA GLY A 48 0.01 -3.48 -22.44
C GLY A 48 0.82 -2.96 -21.27
N PHE A 49 1.44 -3.84 -20.46
CA PHE A 49 2.00 -3.45 -19.18
C PHE A 49 3.47 -3.85 -19.02
N PRO A 50 4.42 -2.92 -19.28
CA PRO A 50 5.83 -3.13 -19.03
C PRO A 50 6.12 -2.91 -17.53
N VAL A 51 6.26 -3.97 -16.76
CA VAL A 51 6.36 -3.92 -15.32
C VAL A 51 7.73 -4.32 -14.77
N ARG A 52 8.04 -3.86 -13.58
CA ARG A 52 9.11 -4.33 -12.71
C ARG A 52 8.48 -4.86 -11.42
N SER A 53 8.58 -6.16 -11.16
CA SER A 53 8.11 -6.73 -9.89
C SER A 53 9.08 -6.34 -8.78
N LEU A 54 8.64 -5.48 -7.87
CA LEU A 54 9.47 -5.03 -6.75
C LEU A 54 9.48 -6.06 -5.62
N PHE A 55 8.38 -6.78 -5.44
CA PHE A 55 8.30 -7.95 -4.54
C PHE A 55 7.21 -8.93 -5.00
N SER A 56 7.31 -10.16 -4.49
CA SER A 56 6.28 -11.18 -4.70
C SER A 56 6.15 -12.07 -3.46
N TYR A 57 5.06 -12.83 -3.38
CA TYR A 57 4.86 -13.82 -2.31
C TYR A 57 5.96 -14.89 -2.27
N ALA A 58 6.62 -15.17 -3.38
CA ALA A 58 7.74 -16.11 -3.42
C ALA A 58 9.01 -15.58 -2.74
N THR A 59 9.15 -14.27 -2.60
CA THR A 59 10.35 -13.62 -2.07
C THR A 59 10.15 -12.96 -0.71
N HIS A 60 8.97 -12.38 -0.45
CA HIS A 60 8.74 -11.48 0.69
C HIS A 60 7.46 -11.80 1.49
N ALA A 61 6.84 -12.97 1.32
CA ALA A 61 5.55 -13.29 1.92
C ALA A 61 5.43 -12.97 3.42
N LYS A 62 6.48 -13.24 4.20
CA LYS A 62 6.48 -12.97 5.64
C LYS A 62 6.72 -11.51 6.00
N GLN A 63 7.63 -10.85 5.27
CA GLN A 63 8.03 -9.47 5.58
C GLN A 63 7.00 -8.44 5.12
N LEU A 64 6.17 -8.79 4.14
CA LEU A 64 5.23 -7.86 3.51
C LEU A 64 3.76 -8.28 3.61
N SER A 65 3.44 -9.42 4.29
CA SER A 65 2.04 -9.76 4.57
C SER A 65 1.32 -8.55 5.21
N PRO A 66 0.12 -8.17 4.74
CA PRO A 66 -0.77 -8.91 3.82
C PRO A 66 -0.48 -8.70 2.33
N PHE A 67 0.55 -7.95 1.95
CA PHE A 67 0.86 -7.67 0.55
C PHE A 67 1.63 -8.84 -0.08
N LEU A 68 1.16 -9.32 -1.24
CA LEU A 68 1.68 -10.51 -1.90
C LEU A 68 2.61 -10.20 -3.08
N LEU A 69 2.32 -9.14 -3.81
CA LEU A 69 3.05 -8.77 -5.01
C LEU A 69 2.88 -7.28 -5.29
N LEU A 70 3.90 -6.64 -5.81
CA LEU A 70 3.79 -5.33 -6.41
C LEU A 70 4.57 -5.28 -7.72
N ASP A 71 3.84 -5.04 -8.80
CA ASP A 71 4.36 -4.70 -10.11
C ASP A 71 4.23 -3.20 -10.34
N TYR A 72 5.35 -2.54 -10.59
CA TYR A 72 5.38 -1.13 -10.96
C TYR A 72 5.59 -1.01 -12.47
N ALA A 73 4.52 -0.66 -13.18
CA ALA A 73 4.59 -0.18 -14.55
C ALA A 73 5.01 1.29 -14.49
N GLY A 74 6.32 1.51 -14.40
CA GLY A 74 6.93 2.84 -14.36
C GLY A 74 6.75 3.56 -15.68
N PRO A 75 6.92 4.89 -15.79
CA PRO A 75 6.50 5.65 -16.95
C PRO A 75 6.96 5.03 -18.26
N ALA A 76 6.00 4.70 -19.15
CA ALA A 76 6.26 4.13 -20.46
C ALA A 76 5.41 4.83 -21.53
N GLU A 77 6.04 5.23 -22.63
CA GLU A 77 5.36 5.91 -23.72
C GLU A 77 4.75 4.91 -24.69
N PHE A 78 3.47 5.12 -25.01
CA PHE A 78 2.73 4.35 -26.00
C PHE A 78 2.30 5.21 -27.16
N ALA A 79 2.61 4.76 -28.36
CA ALA A 79 2.11 5.39 -29.58
C ALA A 79 0.61 5.07 -29.78
N PRO A 80 -0.16 6.00 -30.40
CA PRO A 80 -1.54 5.73 -30.79
C PRO A 80 -1.65 4.45 -31.64
N THR A 81 -2.72 3.69 -31.39
CA THR A 81 -2.98 2.45 -32.14
C THR A 81 -4.48 2.23 -32.35
N GLY A 82 -4.86 1.37 -33.28
CA GLY A 82 -6.24 0.97 -33.53
C GLY A 82 -6.69 -0.27 -32.71
N LYS A 83 -5.77 -0.89 -31.97
CA LYS A 83 -6.09 -2.07 -31.14
C LYS A 83 -5.67 -1.81 -29.71
N PRO A 84 -6.55 -2.01 -28.71
CA PRO A 84 -6.17 -1.96 -27.31
C PRO A 84 -5.05 -2.96 -27.03
N ARG A 85 -4.07 -2.52 -26.24
CA ARG A 85 -3.03 -3.38 -25.66
C ARG A 85 -3.43 -3.71 -24.24
N GLY A 86 -3.03 -4.88 -23.76
CA GLY A 86 -3.37 -5.28 -22.41
C GLY A 86 -3.05 -6.73 -22.12
N VAL A 87 -3.76 -7.30 -21.20
CA VAL A 87 -3.74 -8.73 -20.84
C VAL A 87 -5.15 -9.28 -20.98
N GLY A 88 -5.28 -10.33 -21.81
CA GLY A 88 -6.57 -11.01 -22.03
C GLY A 88 -7.03 -11.79 -20.81
N GLN A 89 -8.13 -12.48 -20.97
CA GLN A 89 -8.79 -13.20 -19.88
C GLN A 89 -7.83 -14.13 -19.14
N HIS A 90 -7.78 -13.94 -17.82
CA HIS A 90 -6.98 -14.76 -16.91
C HIS A 90 -7.67 -14.87 -15.55
N PRO A 91 -7.46 -15.98 -14.81
CA PRO A 91 -8.10 -16.20 -13.53
C PRO A 91 -7.34 -15.61 -12.37
N HIS A 92 -8.06 -15.41 -11.24
CA HIS A 92 -7.47 -15.21 -9.91
C HIS A 92 -8.32 -15.90 -8.84
N ARG A 93 -7.69 -16.36 -7.74
CA ARG A 93 -8.35 -16.89 -6.54
C ARG A 93 -7.55 -16.64 -5.28
N GLY A 94 -8.25 -16.29 -4.19
CA GLY A 94 -7.74 -16.29 -2.83
C GLY A 94 -7.06 -14.99 -2.38
N PHE A 95 -7.16 -13.93 -3.16
CA PHE A 95 -6.55 -12.62 -2.88
C PHE A 95 -7.32 -11.50 -3.60
N GLU A 96 -6.82 -10.28 -3.49
CA GLU A 96 -7.34 -9.10 -4.14
C GLU A 96 -6.29 -8.49 -5.07
N THR A 97 -6.72 -7.96 -6.22
CA THR A 97 -5.87 -7.15 -7.10
C THR A 97 -6.25 -5.67 -6.96
N VAL A 98 -5.24 -4.82 -6.82
CA VAL A 98 -5.42 -3.38 -6.68
C VAL A 98 -4.61 -2.68 -7.75
N THR A 99 -5.27 -1.96 -8.64
CA THR A 99 -4.64 -1.17 -9.69
C THR A 99 -4.73 0.30 -9.33
N ILE A 100 -3.59 0.97 -9.18
CA ILE A 100 -3.48 2.41 -8.91
C ILE A 100 -2.91 3.07 -10.16
N VAL A 101 -3.69 3.91 -10.84
CA VAL A 101 -3.25 4.59 -12.05
C VAL A 101 -2.70 5.98 -11.70
N TYR A 102 -1.49 6.28 -12.17
CA TYR A 102 -0.87 7.59 -12.03
C TYR A 102 -0.92 8.38 -13.35
N LYS A 103 -0.76 7.70 -14.49
CA LYS A 103 -0.88 8.28 -15.84
C LYS A 103 -1.45 7.24 -16.81
N GLY A 104 -2.15 7.71 -17.81
CA GLY A 104 -2.84 6.85 -18.76
C GLY A 104 -4.20 6.38 -18.27
N GLU A 105 -4.78 5.41 -18.92
CA GLU A 105 -6.09 4.86 -18.58
C GLU A 105 -6.12 3.36 -18.84
N VAL A 106 -6.74 2.62 -17.90
CA VAL A 106 -6.94 1.17 -17.97
C VAL A 106 -8.42 0.85 -17.92
N SER A 107 -8.89 0.02 -18.82
CA SER A 107 -10.23 -0.55 -18.81
C SER A 107 -10.16 -2.00 -18.33
N HIS A 108 -11.08 -2.37 -17.49
CA HIS A 108 -11.21 -3.69 -16.88
C HIS A 108 -12.64 -4.22 -17.10
N ARG A 109 -12.77 -5.53 -17.27
CA ARG A 109 -14.03 -6.25 -17.13
C ARG A 109 -13.79 -7.66 -16.60
N ASP A 110 -14.80 -8.23 -15.93
CA ASP A 110 -14.69 -9.50 -15.26
C ASP A 110 -15.91 -10.39 -15.44
N SER A 111 -15.78 -11.64 -14.98
CA SER A 111 -16.83 -12.66 -15.11
C SER A 111 -18.03 -12.47 -14.17
N THR A 112 -18.03 -11.48 -13.28
CA THR A 112 -19.20 -11.10 -12.49
C THR A 112 -20.09 -10.09 -13.22
N GLY A 113 -19.65 -9.63 -14.39
CA GLY A 113 -20.29 -8.57 -15.16
C GLY A 113 -19.95 -7.17 -14.68
N GLN A 114 -18.95 -7.04 -13.79
CA GLN A 114 -18.42 -5.76 -13.36
C GLN A 114 -17.30 -5.32 -14.29
N GLY A 115 -17.00 -4.04 -14.26
CA GLY A 115 -15.93 -3.45 -15.05
C GLY A 115 -16.03 -1.94 -15.07
N GLY A 116 -15.04 -1.33 -15.72
CA GLY A 116 -14.97 0.12 -15.85
C GLY A 116 -13.64 0.56 -16.40
N THR A 117 -13.50 1.88 -16.51
CA THR A 117 -12.24 2.53 -16.89
C THR A 117 -11.77 3.39 -15.73
N ILE A 118 -10.51 3.25 -15.40
CA ILE A 118 -9.83 4.04 -14.36
C ILE A 118 -8.74 4.88 -15.01
N GLY A 119 -8.67 6.13 -14.60
CA GLY A 119 -7.70 7.13 -15.08
C GLY A 119 -6.77 7.61 -13.96
N PRO A 120 -6.01 8.69 -14.21
CA PRO A 120 -5.05 9.21 -13.24
C PRO A 120 -5.69 9.55 -11.90
N GLY A 121 -5.19 8.92 -10.85
CA GLY A 121 -5.68 9.06 -9.49
C GLY A 121 -6.72 8.02 -9.08
N ASP A 122 -7.37 7.35 -10.02
CA ASP A 122 -8.36 6.32 -9.70
C ASP A 122 -7.69 5.02 -9.24
N VAL A 123 -8.45 4.25 -8.47
CA VAL A 123 -8.05 2.95 -7.97
C VAL A 123 -9.15 1.92 -8.26
N GLN A 124 -8.75 0.81 -8.83
CA GLN A 124 -9.58 -0.38 -8.93
C GLN A 124 -9.15 -1.36 -7.84
N TRP A 125 -10.09 -1.80 -7.01
CA TRP A 125 -9.86 -2.80 -5.98
C TRP A 125 -10.80 -3.98 -6.22
N MET A 126 -10.25 -5.07 -6.75
CA MET A 126 -11.01 -6.27 -7.10
C MET A 126 -10.71 -7.40 -6.13
N THR A 127 -11.71 -7.92 -5.46
CA THR A 127 -11.62 -9.13 -4.65
C THR A 127 -11.85 -10.34 -5.54
N ALA A 128 -10.80 -11.15 -5.76
CA ALA A 128 -10.95 -12.40 -6.53
C ALA A 128 -11.66 -13.49 -5.72
N GLY A 129 -11.40 -13.56 -4.42
CA GLY A 129 -12.10 -14.45 -3.49
C GLY A 129 -12.16 -15.90 -3.98
N ALA A 130 -13.36 -16.45 -4.13
CA ALA A 130 -13.61 -17.82 -4.56
C ALA A 130 -13.21 -18.13 -6.01
N GLY A 131 -12.90 -17.10 -6.80
CA GLY A 131 -12.44 -17.22 -8.17
C GLY A 131 -13.17 -16.29 -9.13
N ILE A 132 -12.40 -15.64 -10.00
CA ILE A 132 -12.88 -14.71 -11.01
C ILE A 132 -12.02 -14.82 -12.26
N LEU A 133 -12.61 -14.57 -13.42
CA LEU A 133 -11.90 -14.23 -14.66
C LEU A 133 -11.93 -12.74 -14.84
N HIS A 134 -10.84 -12.14 -15.25
CA HIS A 134 -10.83 -10.75 -15.68
C HIS A 134 -9.86 -10.51 -16.84
N GLU A 135 -9.97 -9.33 -17.42
CA GLU A 135 -9.06 -8.84 -18.44
C GLU A 135 -8.86 -7.34 -18.26
N GLU A 136 -7.69 -6.86 -18.61
CA GLU A 136 -7.28 -5.47 -18.47
C GLU A 136 -6.63 -4.98 -19.77
N PHE A 137 -7.10 -3.85 -20.28
CA PHE A 137 -6.60 -3.22 -21.49
C PHE A 137 -6.40 -1.72 -21.30
N HIS A 138 -5.56 -1.11 -22.09
CA HIS A 138 -5.59 0.32 -22.28
C HIS A 138 -7.00 0.74 -22.67
N SER A 139 -7.52 1.83 -22.11
CA SER A 139 -8.84 2.32 -22.50
C SER A 139 -8.88 2.63 -24.00
N GLU A 140 -10.08 2.68 -24.56
CA GLU A 140 -10.25 3.05 -25.96
C GLU A 140 -9.72 4.46 -26.26
N ALA A 141 -9.94 5.41 -25.32
CA ALA A 141 -9.45 6.77 -25.42
C ALA A 141 -7.91 6.80 -25.41
N PHE A 142 -7.27 6.16 -24.44
CA PHE A 142 -5.81 6.07 -24.33
C PHE A 142 -5.21 5.30 -25.52
N THR A 143 -5.85 4.24 -25.99
CA THR A 143 -5.43 3.50 -27.19
C THR A 143 -5.36 4.40 -28.42
N ARG A 144 -6.36 5.28 -28.59
CA ARG A 144 -6.40 6.21 -29.73
C ARG A 144 -5.44 7.40 -29.61
N SER A 145 -5.26 7.92 -28.39
CA SER A 145 -4.39 9.10 -28.18
C SER A 145 -2.93 8.74 -27.99
N GLY A 146 -2.64 7.55 -27.47
CA GLY A 146 -1.33 7.24 -26.91
C GLY A 146 -1.00 8.11 -25.70
N GLY A 147 0.24 8.07 -25.28
CA GLY A 147 0.76 8.85 -24.16
C GLY A 147 1.53 8.01 -23.17
N THR A 148 1.78 8.59 -22.00
CA THR A 148 2.48 7.91 -20.91
C THR A 148 1.51 7.04 -20.11
N LEU A 149 1.88 5.77 -19.88
CA LEU A 149 1.25 4.91 -18.88
C LEU A 149 2.14 4.80 -17.65
N GLU A 150 1.53 4.95 -16.50
CA GLU A 150 2.18 4.71 -15.21
C GLU A 150 1.16 4.20 -14.18
N MET A 151 1.40 3.01 -13.64
CA MET A 151 0.50 2.38 -12.67
C MET A 151 1.23 1.42 -11.74
N VAL A 152 0.61 1.11 -10.62
CA VAL A 152 0.98 0.02 -9.72
C VAL A 152 -0.10 -1.04 -9.76
N GLN A 153 0.32 -2.30 -9.90
CA GLN A 153 -0.49 -3.48 -9.64
C GLN A 153 -0.06 -4.07 -8.31
N LEU A 154 -0.94 -4.07 -7.33
CA LEU A 154 -0.69 -4.61 -6.00
C LEU A 154 -1.60 -5.81 -5.75
N TRP A 155 -1.06 -6.91 -5.23
CA TRP A 155 -1.84 -8.03 -4.75
C TRP A 155 -1.91 -8.02 -3.23
N VAL A 156 -3.12 -8.15 -2.70
CA VAL A 156 -3.41 -8.14 -1.27
C VAL A 156 -4.00 -9.49 -0.87
N ASN A 157 -3.40 -10.14 0.12
CA ASN A 157 -3.84 -11.45 0.59
C ASN A 157 -5.17 -11.37 1.35
N LEU A 158 -5.96 -12.43 1.25
CA LEU A 158 -7.12 -12.63 2.10
C LEU A 158 -6.76 -13.60 3.23
N PRO A 159 -7.26 -13.38 4.46
CA PRO A 159 -7.22 -14.39 5.52
C PRO A 159 -7.92 -15.68 5.07
N ALA A 160 -7.51 -16.83 5.59
CA ALA A 160 -8.05 -18.13 5.21
C ALA A 160 -9.58 -18.19 5.25
N LYS A 161 -10.18 -17.56 6.27
CA LYS A 161 -11.64 -17.49 6.45
C LYS A 161 -12.36 -16.74 5.33
N ASP A 162 -11.66 -15.86 4.62
CA ASP A 162 -12.21 -14.96 3.61
C ASP A 162 -11.75 -15.33 2.17
N LYS A 163 -10.82 -16.31 2.01
CA LYS A 163 -10.31 -16.70 0.68
C LYS A 163 -11.37 -17.19 -0.29
N MET A 164 -12.46 -17.74 0.23
CA MET A 164 -13.58 -18.22 -0.57
C MET A 164 -14.79 -17.29 -0.53
N THR A 165 -14.59 -16.03 -0.19
CA THR A 165 -15.65 -15.00 -0.30
C THR A 165 -16.07 -14.80 -1.75
N ALA A 166 -17.29 -14.29 -1.96
CA ALA A 166 -17.74 -13.96 -3.31
C ALA A 166 -16.82 -12.90 -3.95
N PRO A 167 -16.53 -13.01 -5.25
CA PRO A 167 -15.84 -11.97 -5.98
C PRO A 167 -16.54 -10.61 -5.86
N GLY A 168 -15.75 -9.53 -5.80
CA GLY A 168 -16.27 -8.18 -5.66
C GLY A 168 -15.40 -7.14 -6.34
N TYR A 169 -15.98 -5.96 -6.55
CA TYR A 169 -15.32 -4.87 -7.25
C TYR A 169 -15.60 -3.54 -6.57
N GLN A 170 -14.56 -2.74 -6.35
CA GLN A 170 -14.64 -1.39 -5.83
C GLN A 170 -14.01 -0.45 -6.86
N ALA A 171 -14.83 0.38 -7.50
CA ALA A 171 -14.37 1.50 -8.31
C ALA A 171 -14.18 2.71 -7.39
N ILE A 172 -12.94 3.10 -7.15
CA ILE A 172 -12.60 4.21 -6.25
C ILE A 172 -12.04 5.33 -7.12
N VAL A 173 -12.84 6.37 -7.35
CA VAL A 173 -12.41 7.53 -8.12
C VAL A 173 -11.54 8.47 -7.28
N ASP A 174 -10.62 9.19 -7.92
CA ASP A 174 -9.69 10.12 -7.23
C ASP A 174 -10.40 11.12 -6.31
N ALA A 175 -11.59 11.59 -6.72
CA ALA A 175 -12.38 12.53 -5.95
C ALA A 175 -12.89 11.97 -4.60
N ASP A 176 -13.02 10.67 -4.47
CA ASP A 176 -13.48 10.01 -3.24
C ASP A 176 -12.32 9.68 -2.29
N ILE A 177 -11.06 9.83 -2.74
CA ILE A 177 -9.88 9.54 -1.95
C ILE A 177 -9.46 10.79 -1.18
N PRO A 178 -9.52 10.80 0.16
CA PRO A 178 -9.12 11.95 0.95
C PRO A 178 -7.67 12.34 0.71
N GLN A 179 -7.45 13.63 0.48
CA GLN A 179 -6.13 14.23 0.33
C GLN A 179 -5.86 15.12 1.55
N VAL A 180 -4.96 14.69 2.43
CA VAL A 180 -4.62 15.39 3.66
C VAL A 180 -3.35 16.21 3.44
N PRO A 181 -3.43 17.56 3.46
CA PRO A 181 -2.25 18.40 3.37
C PRO A 181 -1.32 18.15 4.56
N LEU A 182 -0.03 18.08 4.29
CA LEU A 182 1.01 18.01 5.32
C LEU A 182 1.32 19.42 5.86
N ALA A 183 1.80 19.47 7.13
CA ALA A 183 2.17 20.72 7.76
C ALA A 183 3.19 21.49 6.92
N ASP A 184 3.16 22.83 7.03
CA ASP A 184 4.12 23.76 6.42
C ASP A 184 4.24 23.62 4.89
N GLY A 185 3.22 23.12 4.23
CA GLY A 185 3.23 22.90 2.78
C GLY A 185 4.25 21.86 2.35
N SER A 186 4.57 20.89 3.22
CA SER A 186 5.55 19.82 2.91
C SER A 186 5.08 18.88 1.81
N GLY A 187 3.78 18.82 1.56
CA GLY A 187 3.19 17.93 0.58
C GLY A 187 1.78 17.49 0.98
N GLN A 188 1.41 16.27 0.64
CA GLN A 188 0.12 15.69 0.99
C GLN A 188 0.18 14.17 1.12
N VAL A 189 -0.73 13.61 1.89
CA VAL A 189 -1.03 12.17 1.96
C VAL A 189 -2.41 11.93 1.35
N ARG A 190 -2.47 11.06 0.38
CA ARG A 190 -3.68 10.58 -0.24
C ARG A 190 -4.02 9.21 0.33
N VAL A 191 -5.15 9.10 1.04
CA VAL A 191 -5.51 7.93 1.86
C VAL A 191 -6.40 6.99 1.05
N ILE A 192 -5.81 5.96 0.43
CA ILE A 192 -6.55 4.98 -0.38
C ILE A 192 -7.24 3.95 0.52
N ALA A 193 -6.50 3.39 1.48
CA ALA A 193 -7.02 2.45 2.48
C ALA A 193 -6.47 2.77 3.87
N GLY A 194 -7.23 2.41 4.89
CA GLY A 194 -6.90 2.69 6.28
C GLY A 194 -7.14 4.14 6.68
N GLN A 195 -6.49 4.61 7.73
CA GLN A 195 -6.73 5.92 8.33
C GLN A 195 -5.44 6.71 8.48
N TYR A 196 -5.47 7.99 8.12
CA TYR A 196 -4.42 8.97 8.38
C TYR A 196 -5.02 10.20 9.07
N GLY A 197 -4.64 10.45 10.33
CA GLY A 197 -5.31 11.45 11.17
C GLY A 197 -6.80 11.15 11.30
N GLU A 198 -7.65 12.08 10.91
CA GLU A 198 -9.12 11.91 10.90
C GLU A 198 -9.65 11.38 9.55
N ALA A 199 -8.80 11.33 8.52
CA ALA A 199 -9.21 10.90 7.20
C ALA A 199 -9.22 9.37 7.08
N GLN A 200 -10.35 8.83 6.61
CA GLN A 200 -10.55 7.40 6.34
C GLN A 200 -10.53 7.15 4.84
N GLY A 201 -9.69 6.23 4.38
CA GLY A 201 -9.66 5.79 2.99
C GLY A 201 -10.94 5.05 2.59
N PRO A 202 -11.39 5.17 1.34
CA PRO A 202 -12.64 4.58 0.87
C PRO A 202 -12.57 3.05 0.66
N ALA A 203 -11.38 2.48 0.51
CA ALA A 203 -11.25 1.05 0.25
C ALA A 203 -11.69 0.20 1.45
N HIS A 204 -12.58 -0.75 1.20
CA HIS A 204 -12.92 -1.82 2.16
C HIS A 204 -11.88 -2.92 2.07
N THR A 205 -11.33 -3.33 3.22
CA THR A 205 -10.27 -4.33 3.32
C THR A 205 -10.67 -5.46 4.27
N PHE A 206 -10.18 -6.68 4.02
CA PHE A 206 -10.46 -7.87 4.85
C PHE A 206 -9.52 -7.99 6.06
N SER A 207 -8.43 -7.23 6.06
CA SER A 207 -7.51 -7.12 7.20
C SER A 207 -7.11 -5.66 7.40
N PRO A 208 -6.72 -5.26 8.61
CA PRO A 208 -6.28 -3.89 8.87
C PRO A 208 -5.03 -3.55 8.05
N MET A 209 -5.09 -2.46 7.29
CA MET A 209 -3.95 -1.98 6.51
C MET A 209 -4.04 -0.49 6.19
N GLN A 210 -2.92 0.04 5.72
CA GLN A 210 -2.77 1.39 5.21
C GLN A 210 -2.16 1.31 3.82
N VAL A 211 -2.79 1.95 2.85
CA VAL A 211 -2.28 2.16 1.50
C VAL A 211 -2.38 3.66 1.24
N TRP A 212 -1.24 4.34 1.28
CA TRP A 212 -1.18 5.80 1.15
C TRP A 212 -0.23 6.23 0.04
N ASP A 213 -0.69 7.12 -0.84
CA ASP A 213 0.19 7.88 -1.73
C ASP A 213 0.68 9.13 -1.01
N VAL A 214 1.98 9.27 -0.86
CA VAL A 214 2.63 10.40 -0.20
C VAL A 214 3.38 11.23 -1.22
N LYS A 215 3.00 12.47 -1.39
CA LYS A 215 3.73 13.45 -2.21
C LYS A 215 4.46 14.41 -1.30
N LEU A 216 5.75 14.57 -1.51
CA LEU A 216 6.61 15.47 -0.75
C LEU A 216 7.32 16.44 -1.68
N ASN A 217 7.34 17.70 -1.29
CA ASN A 217 8.11 18.73 -1.98
C ASN A 217 9.60 18.62 -1.63
N ALA A 218 10.47 19.01 -2.56
CA ALA A 218 11.91 19.01 -2.38
C ALA A 218 12.35 19.73 -1.10
N GLY A 219 13.27 19.13 -0.35
CA GLY A 219 13.79 19.64 0.92
C GLY A 219 12.81 19.54 2.11
N ARG A 220 11.70 18.85 1.95
CA ARG A 220 10.69 18.65 3.01
C ARG A 220 10.77 17.26 3.59
N MET A 221 10.19 17.11 4.79
CA MET A 221 10.13 15.85 5.50
C MET A 221 8.75 15.64 6.11
N VAL A 222 8.40 14.38 6.34
CA VAL A 222 7.22 13.97 7.06
C VAL A 222 7.53 12.75 7.93
N GLU A 223 6.98 12.73 9.13
CA GLU A 223 6.90 11.55 9.98
C GLU A 223 5.52 10.93 9.78
N LEU A 224 5.50 9.69 9.31
CA LEU A 224 4.25 8.96 9.05
C LEU A 224 4.06 7.87 10.10
N PRO A 225 2.86 7.76 10.69
CA PRO A 225 2.55 6.71 11.62
C PRO A 225 2.55 5.34 10.93
N ALA A 226 3.26 4.39 11.50
CA ALA A 226 3.27 3.00 11.07
C ALA A 226 3.16 2.12 12.33
N ALA A 227 2.06 1.39 12.46
CA ALA A 227 1.75 0.66 13.69
C ALA A 227 2.84 -0.37 14.05
N GLU A 228 3.20 -0.42 15.33
CA GLU A 228 4.10 -1.46 15.84
C GLU A 228 3.48 -2.85 15.61
N GLY A 229 4.30 -3.80 15.21
CA GLY A 229 3.87 -5.16 14.84
C GLY A 229 3.37 -5.30 13.40
N TRP A 230 3.13 -4.18 12.69
CA TRP A 230 2.72 -4.23 11.30
C TRP A 230 3.91 -4.29 10.35
N ASN A 231 3.80 -5.10 9.32
CA ASN A 231 4.74 -5.07 8.20
C ASN A 231 4.57 -3.77 7.43
N THR A 232 5.68 -3.12 7.11
CA THR A 232 5.64 -1.82 6.43
C THR A 232 6.67 -1.78 5.32
N ALA A 233 6.28 -1.26 4.18
CA ALA A 233 7.15 -0.99 3.05
C ALA A 233 6.87 0.38 2.44
N LEU A 234 7.90 0.96 1.81
CA LEU A 234 7.79 2.16 1.01
C LEU A 234 8.24 1.84 -0.42
N VAL A 235 7.46 2.25 -1.39
CA VAL A 235 7.84 2.21 -2.81
C VAL A 235 8.10 3.62 -3.28
N VAL A 236 9.33 3.93 -3.64
CA VAL A 236 9.68 5.24 -4.22
C VAL A 236 9.29 5.21 -5.68
N LEU A 237 8.17 5.85 -6.02
CA LEU A 237 7.68 5.93 -7.40
C LEU A 237 8.45 6.98 -8.20
N HIS A 238 8.67 8.14 -7.59
CA HIS A 238 9.43 9.24 -8.17
C HIS A 238 10.32 9.92 -7.16
N GLY A 239 11.42 10.49 -7.65
CA GLY A 239 12.33 11.31 -6.88
C GLY A 239 13.29 10.52 -6.02
N ASN A 240 13.90 11.23 -5.05
CA ASN A 240 14.90 10.69 -4.14
C ASN A 240 14.53 11.05 -2.71
N VAL A 241 14.56 10.07 -1.84
CA VAL A 241 14.21 10.22 -0.43
C VAL A 241 15.30 9.67 0.48
N ARG A 242 15.30 10.14 1.72
CA ARG A 242 16.09 9.58 2.80
C ARG A 242 15.15 9.10 3.89
N ILE A 243 15.32 7.86 4.30
CA ILE A 243 14.49 7.20 5.30
C ILE A 243 15.23 7.23 6.65
N ASN A 244 14.53 7.72 7.69
CA ASN A 244 15.03 7.85 9.06
C ASN A 244 16.39 8.57 9.14
N GLY A 245 16.61 9.59 8.30
CA GLY A 245 17.83 10.39 8.26
C GLY A 245 19.10 9.67 7.79
N GLN A 246 19.04 8.36 7.47
CA GLN A 246 20.23 7.52 7.25
C GLN A 246 20.25 6.81 5.90
N HIS A 247 19.10 6.34 5.40
CA HIS A 247 19.04 5.43 4.27
C HIS A 247 18.49 6.13 3.03
N ALA A 248 19.32 6.35 2.03
CA ALA A 248 18.89 6.92 0.75
C ALA A 248 18.16 5.87 -0.09
N ALA A 249 17.02 6.24 -0.64
CA ALA A 249 16.26 5.44 -1.60
C ALA A 249 15.87 6.30 -2.80
N HIS A 250 15.79 5.66 -3.97
CA HIS A 250 15.63 6.29 -5.27
C HIS A 250 14.40 5.73 -6.01
N GLU A 251 14.02 6.39 -7.08
CA GLU A 251 12.93 5.96 -7.95
C GLU A 251 13.03 4.48 -8.34
N GLY A 252 11.90 3.78 -8.25
CA GLY A 252 11.78 2.34 -8.55
C GLY A 252 12.37 1.43 -7.48
N GLN A 253 12.65 1.94 -6.28
CA GLN A 253 13.14 1.13 -5.16
C GLN A 253 12.05 0.83 -4.13
N LEU A 254 12.14 -0.38 -3.58
CA LEU A 254 11.39 -0.87 -2.44
C LEU A 254 12.25 -0.73 -1.18
N VAL A 255 11.70 -0.09 -0.15
CA VAL A 255 12.28 -0.05 1.20
C VAL A 255 11.43 -0.94 2.11
N VAL A 256 12.05 -1.98 2.68
CA VAL A 256 11.40 -2.88 3.64
C VAL A 256 11.77 -2.45 5.04
N LEU A 257 10.77 -2.24 5.89
CA LEU A 257 10.93 -1.83 7.28
C LEU A 257 10.67 -2.99 8.24
N ASP A 258 11.23 -2.90 9.45
CA ASP A 258 10.98 -3.84 10.53
C ASP A 258 9.53 -3.73 11.02
N ALA A 259 8.94 -4.85 11.42
CA ALA A 259 7.65 -4.84 12.10
C ALA A 259 7.74 -4.16 13.48
N GLN A 260 8.91 -4.24 14.13
CA GLN A 260 9.16 -3.55 15.40
C GLN A 260 9.36 -2.05 15.20
N GLY A 261 8.96 -1.29 16.20
CA GLY A 261 8.96 0.15 16.17
C GLY A 261 7.66 0.71 15.57
N ALA A 262 7.50 1.99 15.73
CA ALA A 262 6.39 2.75 15.14
C ALA A 262 6.98 3.92 14.36
N ASP A 263 6.22 4.46 13.44
CA ASP A 263 6.55 5.63 12.63
C ASP A 263 7.74 5.43 11.67
N VAL A 264 7.75 6.22 10.64
CA VAL A 264 8.84 6.33 9.67
C VAL A 264 9.01 7.78 9.26
N LEU A 265 10.25 8.27 9.27
CA LEU A 265 10.59 9.58 8.76
C LEU A 265 11.02 9.48 7.29
N ILE A 266 10.40 10.27 6.43
CA ILE A 266 10.73 10.39 5.02
C ILE A 266 11.19 11.84 4.74
N GLU A 267 12.39 12.02 4.25
CA GLU A 267 12.94 13.30 3.82
C GLU A 267 13.08 13.29 2.29
N ALA A 268 12.48 14.23 1.61
CA ALA A 268 12.54 14.34 0.15
C ALA A 268 13.74 15.23 -0.28
N SER A 269 14.69 14.65 -0.98
CA SER A 269 15.82 15.43 -1.55
C SER A 269 15.44 16.16 -2.84
N THR A 270 14.48 15.62 -3.57
CA THR A 270 13.80 16.20 -4.73
C THR A 270 12.30 16.09 -4.51
N ASP A 271 11.46 16.68 -5.35
CA ASP A 271 10.04 16.34 -5.32
C ASP A 271 9.90 14.82 -5.44
N ALA A 272 9.14 14.23 -4.54
CA ALA A 272 9.05 12.79 -4.43
C ALA A 272 7.60 12.29 -4.32
N SER A 273 7.37 11.10 -4.87
CA SER A 273 6.12 10.33 -4.70
C SER A 273 6.47 8.96 -4.13
N VAL A 274 5.85 8.62 -3.00
CA VAL A 274 6.12 7.39 -2.27
C VAL A 274 4.80 6.71 -1.94
N LEU A 275 4.65 5.44 -2.32
CA LEU A 275 3.54 4.61 -1.89
C LEU A 275 3.92 3.91 -0.59
N LEU A 276 3.20 4.21 0.49
CA LEU A 276 3.34 3.53 1.77
C LEU A 276 2.34 2.37 1.84
N LEU A 277 2.86 1.19 2.13
CA LEU A 277 2.11 -0.04 2.37
C LEU A 277 2.40 -0.48 3.81
N SER A 278 1.40 -0.50 4.68
CA SER A 278 1.54 -0.99 6.05
C SER A 278 0.33 -1.83 6.41
N GLY A 279 0.53 -3.02 7.00
CA GLY A 279 -0.59 -3.90 7.30
C GLY A 279 -0.30 -4.89 8.42
N GLU A 280 -1.37 -5.26 9.13
CA GLU A 280 -1.32 -6.32 10.13
C GLU A 280 -0.96 -7.65 9.44
N PRO A 281 0.09 -8.35 9.90
CA PRO A 281 0.48 -9.61 9.28
C PRO A 281 -0.62 -10.66 9.39
N ILE A 282 -1.01 -11.26 8.26
CA ILE A 282 -1.82 -12.48 8.25
C ILE A 282 -0.85 -13.63 8.55
N ASN A 283 -0.85 -14.09 9.79
CA ASN A 283 0.06 -15.14 10.26
C ASN A 283 -0.45 -16.55 9.88
N GLU A 284 -0.71 -16.75 8.59
CA GLU A 284 -1.18 -18.00 8.01
C GLU A 284 -0.25 -18.45 6.89
N PRO A 285 -0.23 -19.76 6.53
CA PRO A 285 0.55 -20.24 5.40
C PRO A 285 0.13 -19.55 4.10
N VAL A 286 1.11 -19.23 3.25
CA VAL A 286 0.89 -18.69 1.90
C VAL A 286 1.46 -19.69 0.91
N VAL A 287 0.59 -20.30 0.11
CA VAL A 287 0.95 -21.20 -0.99
C VAL A 287 0.41 -20.61 -2.28
N GLY A 288 1.30 -20.31 -3.22
CA GLY A 288 0.93 -19.70 -4.49
C GLY A 288 1.37 -20.54 -5.68
N HIS A 289 0.53 -20.58 -6.69
CA HIS A 289 0.85 -21.16 -7.99
C HIS A 289 0.22 -20.31 -9.11
N GLY A 290 1.06 -19.57 -9.82
CA GLY A 290 0.59 -18.64 -10.83
C GLY A 290 -0.43 -17.63 -10.27
N PRO A 291 -1.67 -17.61 -10.79
CA PRO A 291 -2.70 -16.64 -10.40
C PRO A 291 -3.55 -17.07 -9.19
N PHE A 292 -3.14 -18.11 -8.47
CA PHE A 292 -3.84 -18.62 -7.29
C PHE A 292 -2.96 -18.52 -6.05
N VAL A 293 -3.51 -17.98 -4.95
CA VAL A 293 -2.81 -17.88 -3.67
C VAL A 293 -3.74 -18.36 -2.56
N MET A 294 -3.41 -19.52 -2.01
CA MET A 294 -4.20 -20.23 -1.01
C MET A 294 -3.35 -20.52 0.25
N ASN A 295 -3.83 -21.40 1.14
CA ASN A 295 -3.12 -21.75 2.37
C ASN A 295 -2.40 -23.11 2.30
N ASN A 296 -2.78 -23.99 1.35
CA ASN A 296 -2.16 -25.29 1.14
C ASN A 296 -2.28 -25.73 -0.33
N TRP A 297 -1.59 -26.84 -0.69
CA TRP A 297 -1.57 -27.33 -2.05
C TRP A 297 -2.89 -27.97 -2.50
N ASP A 298 -3.65 -28.59 -1.60
CA ASP A 298 -4.95 -29.18 -1.94
C ASP A 298 -5.92 -28.09 -2.41
N GLU A 299 -5.87 -26.90 -1.80
CA GLU A 299 -6.65 -25.74 -2.22
C GLU A 299 -6.18 -25.17 -3.57
N ILE A 300 -4.89 -25.24 -3.88
CA ILE A 300 -4.36 -24.86 -5.21
C ILE A 300 -4.85 -25.85 -6.27
N ASP A 301 -4.77 -27.16 -6.01
CA ASP A 301 -5.25 -28.19 -6.93
C ASP A 301 -6.76 -28.03 -7.18
N GLN A 302 -7.54 -27.71 -6.15
CA GLN A 302 -8.96 -27.39 -6.28
C GLN A 302 -9.20 -26.13 -7.13
N ALA A 303 -8.36 -25.06 -6.95
CA ALA A 303 -8.47 -23.85 -7.75
C ALA A 303 -8.24 -24.12 -9.24
N ILE A 304 -7.25 -24.96 -9.56
CA ILE A 304 -6.97 -25.38 -10.94
C ILE A 304 -8.11 -26.22 -11.52
N ALA A 305 -8.67 -27.15 -10.74
CA ALA A 305 -9.79 -27.96 -11.16
C ALA A 305 -11.05 -27.13 -11.42
N ASP A 306 -11.36 -26.20 -10.54
CA ASP A 306 -12.51 -25.29 -10.66
C ASP A 306 -12.38 -24.37 -11.88
N PHE A 307 -11.20 -23.81 -12.10
CA PHE A 307 -10.93 -23.01 -13.29
C PHE A 307 -11.12 -23.82 -14.57
N ASN A 308 -10.53 -25.01 -14.66
CA ASN A 308 -10.62 -25.88 -15.83
C ASN A 308 -12.06 -26.37 -16.12
N SER A 309 -12.91 -26.41 -15.11
CA SER A 309 -14.33 -26.78 -15.24
C SER A 309 -15.30 -25.59 -15.42
N GLY A 310 -14.75 -24.37 -15.56
CA GLY A 310 -15.56 -23.18 -15.86
C GLY A 310 -16.24 -22.55 -14.64
N HIS A 311 -15.90 -22.93 -13.40
CA HIS A 311 -16.51 -22.40 -12.18
C HIS A 311 -16.18 -20.93 -11.90
N PHE A 312 -15.23 -20.31 -12.63
CA PHE A 312 -14.92 -18.89 -12.50
C PHE A 312 -15.80 -17.98 -13.36
N GLY A 313 -16.79 -18.56 -14.03
CA GLY A 313 -17.71 -17.85 -14.92
C GLY A 313 -17.12 -17.57 -16.29
N GLU A 314 -17.74 -16.65 -17.00
CA GLU A 314 -17.35 -16.23 -18.36
C GLU A 314 -17.48 -14.71 -18.46
N ILE A 315 -16.60 -14.07 -19.20
CA ILE A 315 -16.73 -12.65 -19.54
C ILE A 315 -17.60 -12.57 -20.79
N ALA A 316 -18.73 -11.88 -20.68
CA ALA A 316 -19.61 -11.66 -21.83
C ALA A 316 -18.91 -10.81 -22.91
N ASP A 317 -19.13 -11.11 -24.16
CA ASP A 317 -18.60 -10.39 -25.33
C ASP A 317 -19.09 -8.93 -25.40
#